data_0931da050cee14f99f575a5b09d48b0f
#
_entry.id   0931da050cee14f99f575a5b09d48b0f
#
_cell.length_a   1.000
_cell.length_b   1.000
_cell.length_c   1.000
_cell.angle_alpha   90.00
_cell.angle_beta   90.00
_cell.angle_gamma   90.00
#
_symmetry.space_group_name_H-M   'P 1'
#
loop_
_entity.id
_entity.type
_entity.pdbx_description
1 polymer ?
#
loop_
_entity_poly.entity_id
_entity_poly.type
_entity_poly.pdbx_seq_one_letter_code
_entity_poly.pdbx_strand_id
1 'polypeptide(L)'
;LRDNMKELVNEAADGGVKFLVCASTPITTLDDVKASIEVLNKTDEACKKAGIGFAYHNHDAEFRAVEGQIPYEMFLSQTKMQMELDLAWATKGGKDPVELFKQHPGRFPLWHVKDLDKEMKNVLPVGEGIVEYKRIFDAASTSGMKHFFVEHDMPKDPWASITTSYGYLSKMLSA
;
A
#
# COMPACT_ATOMS: atom_id res chain seq x y z
N LEU A 1 -5.42 -13.84 9.25
CA LEU A 1 -4.42 -13.51 10.28
C LEU A 1 -4.87 -13.84 11.70
N ARG A 2 -6.12 -13.58 12.10
CA ARG A 2 -6.57 -13.83 13.50
C ARG A 2 -6.38 -15.27 13.93
N ASP A 3 -6.79 -16.23 13.11
CA ASP A 3 -6.88 -17.64 13.48
C ASP A 3 -5.63 -18.44 13.10
N ASN A 4 -4.96 -18.12 12.00
CA ASN A 4 -3.87 -18.90 11.40
C ASN A 4 -2.57 -18.12 11.23
N MET A 5 -2.34 -17.10 12.06
CA MET A 5 -1.20 -16.19 11.90
C MET A 5 0.16 -16.92 11.87
N LYS A 6 0.39 -17.84 12.80
CA LYS A 6 1.67 -18.56 12.90
C LYS A 6 1.93 -19.42 11.67
N GLU A 7 0.90 -20.11 11.19
CA GLU A 7 0.97 -20.98 10.02
C GLU A 7 1.30 -20.14 8.78
N LEU A 8 0.55 -19.08 8.52
CA LEU A 8 0.77 -18.16 7.39
C LEU A 8 2.17 -17.53 7.40
N VAL A 9 2.66 -17.12 8.58
CA VAL A 9 4.00 -16.54 8.72
C VAL A 9 5.08 -17.58 8.43
N ASN A 10 4.92 -18.80 8.93
CA ASN A 10 5.88 -19.88 8.68
C ASN A 10 5.87 -20.27 7.19
N GLU A 11 4.70 -20.46 6.58
CA GLU A 11 4.59 -20.77 5.15
C GLU A 11 5.24 -19.70 4.28
N ALA A 12 5.02 -18.40 4.61
CA ALA A 12 5.64 -17.30 3.90
C ALA A 12 7.17 -17.31 4.04
N ALA A 13 7.68 -17.56 5.23
CA ALA A 13 9.12 -17.63 5.49
C ALA A 13 9.77 -18.84 4.80
N ASP A 14 9.15 -20.03 4.92
CA ASP A 14 9.63 -21.26 4.28
C ASP A 14 9.59 -21.17 2.76
N GLY A 15 8.60 -20.45 2.20
CA GLY A 15 8.50 -20.12 0.78
C GLY A 15 9.51 -19.07 0.28
N GLY A 16 10.33 -18.50 1.17
CA GLY A 16 11.34 -17.49 0.83
C GLY A 16 10.77 -16.12 0.53
N VAL A 17 9.53 -15.84 0.93
CA VAL A 17 8.86 -14.54 0.78
C VAL A 17 9.61 -13.49 1.59
N LYS A 18 9.82 -12.30 1.02
CA LYS A 18 10.51 -11.20 1.71
C LYS A 18 9.55 -10.34 2.55
N PHE A 19 8.31 -10.22 2.09
CA PHE A 19 7.27 -9.46 2.77
C PHE A 19 5.96 -10.25 2.77
N LEU A 20 5.31 -10.32 3.92
CA LEU A 20 3.90 -10.71 4.02
C LEU A 20 3.07 -9.42 4.07
N VAL A 21 2.05 -9.34 3.23
CA VAL A 21 1.19 -8.14 3.14
C VAL A 21 -0.22 -8.46 3.60
N CYS A 22 -0.78 -7.62 4.46
CA CYS A 22 -2.20 -7.65 4.82
C CYS A 22 -2.94 -6.66 3.91
N ALA A 23 -3.77 -7.19 3.00
CA ALA A 23 -4.45 -6.38 1.99
C ALA A 23 -5.76 -5.73 2.48
N SER A 24 -6.30 -6.16 3.62
CA SER A 24 -7.51 -5.58 4.21
C SER A 24 -7.70 -6.03 5.65
N THR A 25 -8.42 -5.20 6.42
CA THR A 25 -8.80 -5.51 7.79
C THR A 25 -10.13 -4.80 8.13
N PRO A 26 -10.91 -5.27 9.11
CA PRO A 26 -12.11 -4.55 9.56
C PRO A 26 -11.78 -3.15 10.07
N ILE A 27 -12.46 -2.14 9.51
CA ILE A 27 -12.33 -0.73 9.88
C ILE A 27 -13.69 -0.03 9.97
N THR A 28 -14.79 -0.76 10.15
CA THR A 28 -16.15 -0.21 10.12
C THR A 28 -16.45 0.61 11.36
N THR A 29 -15.96 0.19 12.51
CA THR A 29 -16.08 0.87 13.80
C THR A 29 -14.71 1.17 14.38
N LEU A 30 -14.64 2.09 15.35
CA LEU A 30 -13.38 2.36 16.04
C LEU A 30 -12.85 1.13 16.81
N ASP A 31 -13.74 0.29 17.31
CA ASP A 31 -13.36 -0.96 17.99
C ASP A 31 -12.81 -1.99 16.99
N ASP A 32 -13.34 -2.05 15.76
CA ASP A 32 -12.74 -2.84 14.68
C ASP A 32 -11.33 -2.38 14.38
N VAL A 33 -11.11 -1.06 14.28
CA VAL A 33 -9.78 -0.48 14.00
C VAL A 33 -8.79 -0.84 15.10
N LYS A 34 -9.18 -0.70 16.38
CA LYS A 34 -8.33 -1.07 17.53
C LYS A 34 -8.00 -2.56 17.54
N ALA A 35 -9.01 -3.42 17.35
CA ALA A 35 -8.81 -4.86 17.26
C ALA A 35 -7.90 -5.25 16.10
N SER A 36 -8.01 -4.56 14.97
CA SER A 36 -7.12 -4.74 13.81
C SER A 36 -5.69 -4.34 14.14
N ILE A 37 -5.46 -3.20 14.81
CA ILE A 37 -4.13 -2.76 15.25
C ILE A 37 -3.45 -3.83 16.14
N GLU A 38 -4.19 -4.45 17.05
CA GLU A 38 -3.64 -5.53 17.89
C GLU A 38 -3.17 -6.74 17.06
N VAL A 39 -4.00 -7.16 16.09
CA VAL A 39 -3.65 -8.28 15.19
C VAL A 39 -2.45 -7.92 14.32
N LEU A 40 -2.44 -6.72 13.74
CA LEU A 40 -1.35 -6.24 12.88
C LEU A 40 -0.02 -6.16 13.65
N ASN A 41 -0.02 -5.63 14.87
CA ASN A 41 1.19 -5.59 15.73
C ASN A 41 1.71 -6.99 16.05
N LYS A 42 0.82 -7.94 16.44
CA LYS A 42 1.21 -9.33 16.70
C LYS A 42 1.79 -10.02 15.45
N THR A 43 1.21 -9.73 14.28
CA THR A 43 1.69 -10.28 13.01
C THR A 43 3.06 -9.71 12.63
N ASP A 44 3.26 -8.40 12.79
CA ASP A 44 4.55 -7.74 12.55
C ASP A 44 5.67 -8.34 13.43
N GLU A 45 5.39 -8.57 14.71
CA GLU A 45 6.33 -9.23 15.61
C GLU A 45 6.63 -10.68 15.20
N ALA A 46 5.63 -11.43 14.76
CA ALA A 46 5.82 -12.80 14.28
C ALA A 46 6.66 -12.85 13.01
N CYS A 47 6.36 -11.96 12.03
CA CYS A 47 7.13 -11.84 10.80
C CYS A 47 8.60 -11.46 11.07
N LYS A 48 8.85 -10.51 11.97
CA LYS A 48 10.22 -10.14 12.39
C LYS A 48 10.99 -11.32 12.98
N LYS A 49 10.35 -12.14 13.80
CA LYS A 49 10.96 -13.37 14.37
C LYS A 49 11.26 -14.41 13.29
N ALA A 50 10.46 -14.47 12.25
CA ALA A 50 10.65 -15.36 11.10
C ALA A 50 11.63 -14.80 10.04
N GLY A 51 12.16 -13.59 10.23
CA GLY A 51 13.12 -12.95 9.32
C GLY A 51 12.49 -12.37 8.04
N ILE A 52 11.18 -12.13 8.03
CA ILE A 52 10.46 -11.50 6.91
C ILE A 52 9.86 -10.15 7.33
N GLY A 53 9.62 -9.26 6.36
CA GLY A 53 8.90 -8.02 6.57
C GLY A 53 7.39 -8.24 6.65
N PHE A 54 6.70 -7.31 7.33
CA PHE A 54 5.25 -7.25 7.31
C PHE A 54 4.78 -5.86 6.89
N ALA A 55 3.82 -5.79 5.98
CA ALA A 55 3.27 -4.54 5.49
C ALA A 55 1.73 -4.57 5.44
N TYR A 56 1.13 -3.40 5.52
CA TYR A 56 -0.30 -3.20 5.30
C TYR A 56 -0.53 -2.45 3.98
N HIS A 57 -1.43 -2.98 3.15
CA HIS A 57 -1.89 -2.35 1.92
C HIS A 57 -3.19 -1.60 2.17
N ASN A 58 -3.27 -0.34 1.75
CA ASN A 58 -4.44 0.51 1.92
C ASN A 58 -5.32 0.56 0.68
N HIS A 59 -6.60 0.87 0.92
CA HIS A 59 -7.54 1.40 -0.06
C HIS A 59 -7.91 2.85 0.32
N ASP A 60 -8.91 3.43 -0.34
CA ASP A 60 -9.36 4.79 -0.04
C ASP A 60 -10.19 4.90 1.26
N ALA A 61 -10.75 3.78 1.71
CA ALA A 61 -11.59 3.75 2.91
C ALA A 61 -10.82 4.06 4.19
N GLU A 62 -9.57 3.64 4.30
CA GLU A 62 -8.72 3.87 5.47
C GLU A 62 -8.41 5.34 5.72
N PHE A 63 -8.58 6.19 4.71
CA PHE A 63 -8.39 7.65 4.81
C PHE A 63 -9.66 8.40 5.20
N ARG A 64 -10.80 7.72 5.36
CA ARG A 64 -12.06 8.30 5.81
C ARG A 64 -12.20 8.19 7.32
N ALA A 65 -12.77 9.23 7.94
CA ALA A 65 -12.98 9.21 9.39
C ALA A 65 -14.01 8.15 9.81
N VAL A 66 -13.64 7.36 10.80
CA VAL A 66 -14.51 6.42 11.51
C VAL A 66 -14.62 6.94 12.94
N GLU A 67 -15.82 7.34 13.35
CA GLU A 67 -16.07 7.94 14.69
C GLU A 67 -15.08 9.06 15.04
N GLY A 68 -14.74 9.91 14.05
CA GLY A 68 -13.84 11.04 14.22
C GLY A 68 -12.34 10.72 14.17
N GLN A 69 -11.95 9.46 13.98
CA GLN A 69 -10.56 9.03 13.84
C GLN A 69 -10.31 8.53 12.41
N ILE A 70 -9.12 8.74 11.87
CA ILE A 70 -8.71 8.23 10.56
C ILE A 70 -7.94 6.91 10.75
N PRO A 71 -8.48 5.75 10.28
CA PRO A 71 -7.85 4.45 10.48
C PRO A 71 -6.39 4.40 10.01
N TYR A 72 -6.09 4.99 8.86
CA TYR A 72 -4.72 4.99 8.33
C TYR A 72 -3.72 5.73 9.24
N GLU A 73 -4.12 6.86 9.82
CA GLU A 73 -3.30 7.62 10.77
C GLU A 73 -3.12 6.84 12.09
N MET A 74 -4.15 6.09 12.51
CA MET A 74 -4.04 5.19 13.66
C MET A 74 -3.05 4.04 13.38
N PHE A 75 -3.08 3.45 12.18
CA PHE A 75 -2.11 2.42 11.79
C PHE A 75 -0.68 2.98 11.79
N LEU A 76 -0.46 4.16 11.21
CA LEU A 76 0.86 4.79 11.20
C LEU A 76 1.39 5.12 12.60
N SER A 77 0.53 5.61 13.51
CA SER A 77 0.94 6.07 14.85
C SER A 77 1.01 4.95 15.89
N GLN A 78 0.17 3.91 15.78
CA GLN A 78 0.03 2.87 16.80
C GLN A 78 0.66 1.53 16.42
N THR A 79 1.30 1.46 15.24
CA THR A 79 2.06 0.29 14.79
C THR A 79 3.46 0.69 14.34
N LYS A 80 4.34 -0.30 14.24
CA LYS A 80 5.66 -0.17 13.62
C LYS A 80 5.82 -0.99 12.35
N MET A 81 4.76 -1.67 11.91
CA MET A 81 4.75 -2.40 10.65
C MET A 81 5.04 -1.47 9.47
N GLN A 82 5.55 -2.01 8.40
CA GLN A 82 5.73 -1.28 7.15
C GLN A 82 4.41 -1.12 6.41
N MET A 83 4.39 -0.24 5.41
CA MET A 83 3.20 -0.01 4.60
C MET A 83 3.51 -0.36 3.14
N GLU A 84 2.57 -1.01 2.49
CA GLU A 84 2.50 -1.08 1.05
C GLU A 84 1.53 0.01 0.60
N LEU A 85 2.06 1.18 0.25
CA LEU A 85 1.20 2.31 -0.11
C LEU A 85 0.63 2.13 -1.51
N ASP A 86 -0.69 2.02 -1.60
CA ASP A 86 -1.37 2.21 -2.87
C ASP A 86 -1.47 3.71 -3.16
N LEU A 87 -0.71 4.14 -4.16
CA LEU A 87 -0.53 5.56 -4.50
C LEU A 87 -1.83 6.18 -5.05
N ALA A 88 -2.60 5.41 -5.81
CA ALA A 88 -3.86 5.86 -6.38
C ALA A 88 -4.96 5.94 -5.32
N TRP A 89 -5.09 4.92 -4.48
CA TRP A 89 -6.08 4.95 -3.40
C TRP A 89 -5.76 5.99 -2.33
N ALA A 90 -4.48 6.25 -2.03
CA ALA A 90 -4.09 7.37 -1.17
C ALA A 90 -4.49 8.72 -1.78
N THR A 91 -4.24 8.92 -3.08
CA THR A 91 -4.66 10.12 -3.82
C THR A 91 -6.19 10.29 -3.79
N LYS A 92 -6.95 9.22 -4.04
CA LYS A 92 -8.42 9.22 -3.94
C LYS A 92 -8.91 9.50 -2.51
N GLY A 93 -8.18 9.03 -1.52
CA GLY A 93 -8.42 9.33 -0.10
C GLY A 93 -8.03 10.76 0.32
N GLY A 94 -7.63 11.60 -0.64
CA GLY A 94 -7.25 13.00 -0.40
C GLY A 94 -5.87 13.18 0.23
N LYS A 95 -5.01 12.16 0.16
CA LYS A 95 -3.64 12.23 0.67
C LYS A 95 -2.64 12.39 -0.46
N ASP A 96 -1.62 13.19 -0.21
CA ASP A 96 -0.46 13.30 -1.09
C ASP A 96 0.58 12.25 -0.68
N PRO A 97 0.94 11.29 -1.55
CA PRO A 97 1.94 10.28 -1.24
C PRO A 97 3.29 10.86 -0.82
N VAL A 98 3.73 11.95 -1.45
CA VAL A 98 5.02 12.58 -1.12
C VAL A 98 5.01 13.21 0.27
N GLU A 99 3.89 13.80 0.69
CA GLU A 99 3.75 14.32 2.04
C GLU A 99 3.71 13.19 3.08
N LEU A 100 3.07 12.05 2.78
CA LEU A 100 3.12 10.86 3.63
C LEU A 100 4.57 10.35 3.79
N PHE A 101 5.37 10.34 2.71
CA PHE A 101 6.77 9.93 2.78
C PHE A 101 7.61 10.86 3.67
N LYS A 102 7.38 12.17 3.57
CA LYS A 102 8.08 13.16 4.42
C LYS A 102 7.72 13.04 5.89
N GLN A 103 6.44 12.79 6.19
CA GLN A 103 5.95 12.63 7.56
C GLN A 103 6.41 11.31 8.20
N HIS A 104 6.57 10.24 7.39
CA HIS A 104 6.91 8.90 7.84
C HIS A 104 8.04 8.29 7.00
N PRO A 105 9.25 8.86 7.00
CA PRO A 105 10.35 8.40 6.15
C PRO A 105 10.71 6.94 6.43
N GLY A 106 10.93 6.17 5.36
CA GLY A 106 11.29 4.75 5.43
C GLY A 106 10.15 3.78 5.74
N ARG A 107 8.91 4.27 5.89
CA ARG A 107 7.75 3.43 6.25
C ARG A 107 7.07 2.75 5.07
N PHE A 108 7.42 3.09 3.81
CA PHE A 108 6.71 2.67 2.61
C PHE A 108 7.62 1.91 1.63
N PRO A 109 8.16 0.73 2.02
CA PRO A 109 9.07 -0.03 1.15
C PRO A 109 8.37 -0.67 -0.05
N LEU A 110 7.07 -0.79 -0.02
CA LEU A 110 6.27 -1.39 -1.08
C LEU A 110 5.23 -0.38 -1.58
N TRP A 111 5.02 -0.35 -2.90
CA TRP A 111 4.01 0.50 -3.52
C TRP A 111 3.13 -0.28 -4.48
N HIS A 112 1.82 -0.01 -4.48
CA HIS A 112 0.96 -0.28 -5.64
C HIS A 112 0.89 0.97 -6.52
N VAL A 113 1.14 0.74 -7.80
CA VAL A 113 1.22 1.75 -8.85
C VAL A 113 0.06 1.52 -9.80
N LYS A 114 -1.02 2.28 -9.65
CA LYS A 114 -2.22 2.31 -10.48
C LYS A 114 -2.68 3.73 -10.69
N ASP A 115 -3.35 4.03 -11.79
CA ASP A 115 -3.77 5.38 -12.11
C ASP A 115 -5.29 5.54 -12.05
N LEU A 116 -5.75 6.78 -11.96
CA LEU A 116 -7.17 7.11 -11.83
C LEU A 116 -7.56 8.17 -12.83
N ASP A 117 -8.80 8.09 -13.32
CA ASP A 117 -9.40 9.18 -14.08
C ASP A 117 -9.57 10.46 -13.24
N LYS A 118 -9.88 11.58 -13.88
CA LYS A 118 -10.04 12.88 -13.22
C LYS A 118 -11.15 12.89 -12.18
N GLU A 119 -12.17 12.10 -12.36
CA GLU A 119 -13.29 11.94 -11.44
C GLU A 119 -12.98 10.94 -10.32
N MET A 120 -11.82 10.28 -10.34
CA MET A 120 -11.38 9.25 -9.39
C MET A 120 -12.37 8.07 -9.27
N LYS A 121 -13.06 7.77 -10.37
CA LYS A 121 -14.07 6.70 -10.44
C LYS A 121 -13.55 5.44 -11.08
N ASN A 122 -12.68 5.58 -12.07
CA ASN A 122 -12.15 4.46 -12.83
C ASN A 122 -10.63 4.37 -12.68
N VAL A 123 -10.14 3.14 -12.57
CA VAL A 123 -8.72 2.85 -12.68
C VAL A 123 -8.33 2.89 -14.15
N LEU A 124 -7.20 3.48 -14.45
CA LEU A 124 -6.62 3.63 -15.78
C LEU A 124 -5.24 2.97 -15.86
N PRO A 125 -4.75 2.66 -17.06
CA PRO A 125 -3.34 2.34 -17.25
C PRO A 125 -2.44 3.46 -16.69
N VAL A 126 -1.33 3.09 -16.10
CA VAL A 126 -0.39 4.05 -15.50
C VAL A 126 0.13 5.03 -16.57
N GLY A 127 0.01 6.32 -16.28
CA GLY A 127 0.39 7.42 -17.16
C GLY A 127 -0.76 8.00 -17.98
N GLU A 128 -1.96 7.43 -17.90
CA GLU A 128 -3.18 7.96 -18.55
C GLU A 128 -4.10 8.70 -17.57
N GLY A 129 -3.76 8.72 -16.29
CA GLY A 129 -4.58 9.33 -15.25
C GLY A 129 -3.99 10.59 -14.62
N ILE A 130 -4.34 10.79 -13.34
CA ILE A 130 -4.02 12.01 -12.59
C ILE A 130 -2.86 11.86 -11.62
N VAL A 131 -2.35 10.65 -11.39
CA VAL A 131 -1.31 10.42 -10.39
C VAL A 131 0.04 10.90 -10.90
N GLU A 132 0.68 11.80 -10.16
CA GLU A 132 1.93 12.45 -10.56
C GLU A 132 3.17 11.56 -10.32
N TYR A 133 3.29 10.48 -11.09
CA TYR A 133 4.29 9.44 -10.86
C TYR A 133 5.72 9.94 -10.83
N LYS A 134 6.08 10.85 -11.75
CA LYS A 134 7.46 11.38 -11.76
C LYS A 134 7.81 12.00 -10.40
N ARG A 135 6.97 12.86 -9.87
CA ARG A 135 7.16 13.51 -8.57
C ARG A 135 7.23 12.48 -7.41
N ILE A 136 6.42 11.43 -7.48
CA ILE A 136 6.37 10.38 -6.47
C ILE A 136 7.64 9.53 -6.51
N PHE A 137 8.09 9.12 -7.71
CA PHE A 137 9.32 8.35 -7.87
C PHE A 137 10.57 9.16 -7.52
N ASP A 138 10.59 10.47 -7.75
CA ASP A 138 11.66 11.37 -7.29
C ASP A 138 11.81 11.35 -5.75
N ALA A 139 10.75 11.03 -5.02
CA ALA A 139 10.72 10.90 -3.57
C ALA A 139 10.91 9.45 -3.05
N ALA A 140 11.22 8.49 -3.92
CA ALA A 140 11.31 7.07 -3.58
C ALA A 140 12.30 6.77 -2.45
N SER A 141 13.44 7.46 -2.41
CA SER A 141 14.42 7.29 -1.34
C SER A 141 13.87 7.70 0.03
N THR A 142 13.07 8.77 0.09
CA THR A 142 12.43 9.24 1.32
C THR A 142 11.41 8.22 1.85
N SER A 143 10.66 7.59 0.96
CA SER A 143 9.69 6.56 1.33
C SER A 143 10.34 5.27 1.83
N GLY A 144 11.61 5.00 1.44
CA GLY A 144 12.30 3.74 1.64
C GLY A 144 11.87 2.64 0.67
N MET A 145 11.38 3.02 -0.52
CA MET A 145 10.86 2.11 -1.54
C MET A 145 11.90 1.07 -1.95
N LYS A 146 11.47 -0.19 -1.96
CA LYS A 146 12.25 -1.36 -2.42
C LYS A 146 11.64 -2.02 -3.63
N HIS A 147 10.31 -2.12 -3.65
CA HIS A 147 9.56 -2.75 -4.73
C HIS A 147 8.30 -1.94 -5.02
N PHE A 148 7.89 -1.95 -6.28
CA PHE A 148 6.56 -1.47 -6.67
C PHE A 148 5.89 -2.48 -7.60
N PHE A 149 4.57 -2.52 -7.56
CA PHE A 149 3.73 -3.44 -8.30
C PHE A 149 2.73 -2.63 -9.12
N VAL A 150 2.77 -2.83 -10.43
CA VAL A 150 1.79 -2.20 -11.34
C VAL A 150 0.49 -2.99 -11.27
N GLU A 151 -0.59 -2.31 -10.98
CA GLU A 151 -1.91 -2.93 -10.87
C GLU A 151 -2.97 -2.12 -11.60
N HIS A 152 -3.93 -2.81 -12.23
CA HIS A 152 -5.13 -2.24 -12.79
C HIS A 152 -6.32 -3.12 -12.44
N ASP A 153 -7.21 -2.63 -11.58
CA ASP A 153 -8.39 -3.35 -11.15
C ASP A 153 -9.40 -3.48 -12.30
N MET A 154 -9.75 -4.72 -12.67
CA MET A 154 -10.79 -5.03 -13.66
C MET A 154 -10.61 -4.35 -15.04
N PRO A 155 -9.44 -4.38 -15.67
CA PRO A 155 -9.23 -3.76 -16.97
C PRO A 155 -10.05 -4.48 -18.06
N LYS A 156 -10.56 -3.71 -19.02
CA LYS A 156 -11.26 -4.30 -20.18
C LYS A 156 -10.34 -5.15 -21.05
N ASP A 157 -9.09 -4.69 -21.23
CA ASP A 157 -8.01 -5.39 -21.91
C ASP A 157 -6.76 -5.37 -21.04
N PRO A 158 -6.46 -6.46 -20.31
CA PRO A 158 -5.29 -6.53 -19.42
C PRO A 158 -3.95 -6.37 -20.16
N TRP A 159 -3.85 -6.90 -21.39
CA TRP A 159 -2.61 -6.80 -22.16
C TRP A 159 -2.34 -5.40 -22.66
N ALA A 160 -3.35 -4.71 -23.17
CA ALA A 160 -3.24 -3.31 -23.55
C ALA A 160 -2.87 -2.45 -22.33
N SER A 161 -3.54 -2.67 -21.19
CA SER A 161 -3.28 -1.92 -19.97
C SER A 161 -1.84 -2.06 -19.48
N ILE A 162 -1.34 -3.29 -19.35
CA ILE A 162 0.02 -3.52 -18.86
C ILE A 162 1.08 -3.02 -19.85
N THR A 163 0.82 -3.12 -21.15
CA THR A 163 1.71 -2.59 -22.20
C THR A 163 1.83 -1.08 -22.11
N THR A 164 0.71 -0.37 -21.96
CA THR A 164 0.67 1.08 -21.77
C THR A 164 1.43 1.49 -20.51
N SER A 165 1.11 0.88 -19.38
CA SER A 165 1.73 1.14 -18.09
C SER A 165 3.25 0.91 -18.11
N TYR A 166 3.69 -0.20 -18.70
CA TYR A 166 5.10 -0.53 -18.86
C TYR A 166 5.84 0.49 -19.75
N GLY A 167 5.22 0.87 -20.87
CA GLY A 167 5.80 1.86 -21.80
C GLY A 167 6.00 3.22 -21.12
N TYR A 168 5.01 3.68 -20.36
CA TYR A 168 5.11 4.94 -19.61
C TYR A 168 6.20 4.88 -18.54
N LEU A 169 6.16 3.87 -17.66
CA LEU A 169 7.10 3.73 -16.54
C LEU A 169 8.53 3.51 -17.03
N SER A 170 8.74 2.67 -18.05
CA SER A 170 10.08 2.42 -18.62
C SER A 170 10.69 3.72 -19.15
N LYS A 171 9.94 4.53 -19.88
CA LYS A 171 10.41 5.82 -20.38
C LYS A 171 10.72 6.80 -19.25
N MET A 172 9.83 6.90 -18.26
CA MET A 172 9.98 7.81 -17.12
C MET A 172 11.19 7.47 -16.25
N LEU A 173 11.43 6.17 -16.00
CA LEU A 173 12.53 5.69 -15.14
C LEU A 173 13.89 5.65 -15.84
N SER A 174 13.92 5.78 -17.18
CA SER A 174 15.16 5.83 -17.96
C SER A 174 15.64 7.26 -18.23
N ALA A 175 14.84 8.27 -17.89
CA ALA A 175 15.15 9.69 -18.11
C ALA A 175 15.83 10.32 -16.89
#